data_70906fec5d4269adaeb18678a88f03d3
#
_entry.id   70906fec5d4269adaeb18678a88f03d3
#
_cell.length_a   1.000
_cell.length_b   1.000
_cell.length_c   1.000
_cell.angle_alpha   90.00
_cell.angle_beta   90.00
_cell.angle_gamma   90.00
#
_symmetry.space_group_name_H-M   'P 1'
#
loop_
_entity.id
_entity.type
_entity.pdbx_description
1 polymer ?
#
loop_
_entity_poly.entity_id
_entity_poly.type
_entity_poly.pdbx_seq_one_letter_code
_entity_poly.pdbx_strand_id
1 'polypeptide(L)'
;GRGGGMIPASTRQGLMEVLGDIGGDEAIGLLGQLVPTALDASELVYMSRVLQGIDENAFRNVTITTARNLLASSEINNVDKRQLYDLLAGLGDIEYAAAMQNSLIVDGRLDGTTLDFLVRSLGEGAMPAIHSSFMDPNIGQQDQARLMAAAINFVGSNTQANEMFSTALSAVGDNQGLRGMMLMGLSGAGPGGESITPDVAQNRLNYLNTLEPQFANDQNMLGFFQTARTQLEYRANPGAYPEPPQMDFRAMMGGRGMRGGGPGR
;
A
#
# COMPACT_ATOMS: atom_id res chain seq x y z
N GLY A 1 8.07 3.40 -32.76
CA GLY A 1 9.40 3.30 -32.18
C GLY A 1 9.33 2.43 -30.95
N ARG A 2 9.84 1.19 -31.02
CA ARG A 2 10.02 0.32 -29.86
C ARG A 2 11.18 0.90 -29.06
N GLY A 3 10.86 1.66 -28.02
CA GLY A 3 11.80 2.37 -27.19
C GLY A 3 12.23 1.54 -25.99
N GLY A 4 13.54 1.45 -25.79
CA GLY A 4 14.15 1.13 -24.51
C GLY A 4 14.14 -0.34 -24.13
N GLY A 5 14.82 -1.19 -24.93
CA GLY A 5 15.18 -2.55 -24.49
C GLY A 5 16.04 -2.45 -23.23
N MET A 6 15.66 -3.17 -22.18
CA MET A 6 16.52 -3.31 -21.01
C MET A 6 17.80 -4.03 -21.47
N ILE A 7 18.95 -3.53 -21.05
CA ILE A 7 20.23 -4.22 -21.34
C ILE A 7 20.18 -5.57 -20.60
N PRO A 8 20.29 -6.72 -21.31
CA PRO A 8 20.27 -8.02 -20.67
C PRO A 8 21.41 -8.14 -19.66
N ALA A 9 21.09 -8.52 -18.43
CA ALA A 9 22.08 -8.69 -17.37
C ALA A 9 22.87 -10.01 -17.51
N SER A 10 22.40 -10.93 -18.37
CA SER A 10 23.05 -12.23 -18.64
C SER A 10 22.88 -12.65 -20.10
N THR A 11 23.76 -13.55 -20.57
CA THR A 11 23.65 -14.17 -21.89
C THR A 11 22.31 -14.88 -22.08
N ARG A 12 21.78 -15.49 -21.01
CA ARG A 12 20.48 -16.18 -21.03
C ARG A 12 19.33 -15.18 -21.24
N GLN A 13 19.35 -14.04 -20.58
CA GLN A 13 18.38 -12.95 -20.81
C GLN A 13 18.48 -12.40 -22.23
N GLY A 14 19.68 -12.23 -22.77
CA GLY A 14 19.87 -11.82 -24.17
C GLY A 14 19.28 -12.81 -25.18
N LEU A 15 19.43 -14.12 -24.93
CA LEU A 15 18.80 -15.14 -25.77
C LEU A 15 17.28 -15.10 -25.67
N MET A 16 16.71 -14.87 -24.50
CA MET A 16 15.25 -14.72 -24.31
C MET A 16 14.70 -13.52 -25.07
N GLU A 17 15.44 -12.39 -25.07
CA GLU A 17 15.06 -11.19 -25.83
C GLU A 17 15.04 -11.48 -27.33
N VAL A 18 16.10 -12.13 -27.85
CA VAL A 18 16.16 -12.55 -29.26
C VAL A 18 15.02 -13.48 -29.63
N LEU A 19 14.70 -14.48 -28.79
CA LEU A 19 13.53 -15.35 -28.99
C LEU A 19 12.22 -14.56 -28.97
N GLY A 20 12.10 -13.58 -28.07
CA GLY A 20 10.95 -12.69 -28.01
C GLY A 20 10.79 -11.84 -29.28
N ASP A 21 11.88 -11.33 -29.82
CA ASP A 21 11.89 -10.53 -31.07
C ASP A 21 11.61 -11.36 -32.32
N ILE A 22 12.10 -12.61 -32.35
CA ILE A 22 11.78 -13.58 -33.44
C ILE A 22 10.28 -13.87 -33.43
N GLY A 23 9.70 -14.08 -32.26
CA GLY A 23 8.28 -14.42 -32.13
C GLY A 23 7.93 -15.77 -32.78
N GLY A 24 6.61 -15.97 -32.97
CA GLY A 24 6.07 -17.20 -33.56
C GLY A 24 5.97 -18.37 -32.56
N ASP A 25 5.22 -19.39 -32.93
CA ASP A 25 4.83 -20.48 -32.03
C ASP A 25 6.03 -21.27 -31.47
N GLU A 26 7.09 -21.43 -32.28
CA GLU A 26 8.29 -22.16 -31.84
C GLU A 26 9.08 -21.37 -30.77
N ALA A 27 9.28 -20.08 -30.98
CA ALA A 27 9.97 -19.21 -30.01
C ALA A 27 9.16 -19.09 -28.72
N ILE A 28 7.84 -18.95 -28.82
CA ILE A 28 6.92 -18.94 -27.68
C ILE A 28 7.00 -20.26 -26.90
N GLY A 29 6.99 -21.38 -27.60
CA GLY A 29 7.10 -22.72 -26.98
C GLY A 29 8.43 -22.91 -26.25
N LEU A 30 9.53 -22.45 -26.80
CA LEU A 30 10.86 -22.48 -26.15
C LEU A 30 10.93 -21.58 -24.93
N LEU A 31 10.44 -20.34 -25.02
CA LEU A 31 10.36 -19.42 -23.89
C LEU A 31 9.53 -20.01 -22.76
N GLY A 32 8.37 -20.60 -23.07
CA GLY A 32 7.51 -21.23 -22.06
C GLY A 32 8.18 -22.39 -21.33
N GLN A 33 9.04 -23.18 -22.02
CA GLN A 33 9.83 -24.25 -21.40
C GLN A 33 10.93 -23.72 -20.49
N LEU A 34 11.41 -22.49 -20.71
CA LEU A 34 12.42 -21.86 -19.86
C LEU A 34 11.86 -21.29 -18.55
N VAL A 35 10.58 -20.90 -18.51
CA VAL A 35 9.96 -20.30 -17.30
C VAL A 35 10.15 -21.15 -16.04
N PRO A 36 9.85 -22.46 -16.03
CA PRO A 36 10.03 -23.30 -14.84
C PRO A 36 11.48 -23.45 -14.38
N THR A 37 12.42 -23.07 -15.24
CA THR A 37 13.87 -23.17 -14.97
C THR A 37 14.47 -21.86 -14.50
N ALA A 38 13.67 -20.85 -14.21
CA ALA A 38 14.13 -19.58 -13.65
C ALA A 38 14.91 -19.81 -12.33
N LEU A 39 16.07 -19.23 -12.21
CA LEU A 39 16.96 -19.41 -11.07
C LEU A 39 16.66 -18.42 -9.93
N ASP A 40 16.12 -17.26 -10.28
CA ASP A 40 15.82 -16.18 -9.34
C ASP A 40 14.62 -15.34 -9.80
N ALA A 41 14.20 -14.42 -8.92
CA ALA A 41 13.08 -13.53 -9.17
C ALA A 41 13.29 -12.60 -10.37
N SER A 42 14.50 -12.07 -10.53
CA SER A 42 14.87 -11.14 -11.59
C SER A 42 14.73 -11.79 -12.96
N GLU A 43 15.21 -13.02 -13.09
CA GLU A 43 15.11 -13.80 -14.32
C GLU A 43 13.65 -14.13 -14.66
N LEU A 44 12.86 -14.56 -13.66
CA LEU A 44 11.44 -14.87 -13.88
C LEU A 44 10.64 -13.63 -14.30
N VAL A 45 10.88 -12.49 -13.64
CA VAL A 45 10.24 -11.21 -13.98
C VAL A 45 10.59 -10.79 -15.41
N TYR A 46 11.86 -10.98 -15.81
CA TYR A 46 12.30 -10.67 -17.17
C TYR A 46 11.59 -11.54 -18.20
N MET A 47 11.59 -12.88 -17.99
CA MET A 47 10.87 -13.82 -18.86
C MET A 47 9.39 -13.50 -18.98
N SER A 48 8.74 -13.20 -17.85
CA SER A 48 7.33 -12.84 -17.83
C SER A 48 7.03 -11.63 -18.69
N ARG A 49 7.88 -10.60 -18.65
CA ARG A 49 7.72 -9.38 -19.49
C ARG A 49 7.88 -9.67 -20.98
N VAL A 50 8.87 -10.51 -21.35
CA VAL A 50 9.08 -10.90 -22.74
C VAL A 50 7.86 -11.65 -23.26
N LEU A 51 7.37 -12.61 -22.48
CA LEU A 51 6.20 -13.42 -22.83
C LEU A 51 4.91 -12.61 -22.92
N GLN A 52 4.66 -11.71 -21.97
CA GLN A 52 3.52 -10.79 -22.00
C GLN A 52 3.51 -9.87 -23.21
N GLY A 53 4.68 -9.52 -23.74
CA GLY A 53 4.82 -8.75 -24.98
C GLY A 53 4.38 -9.52 -26.23
N ILE A 54 4.31 -10.85 -26.15
CA ILE A 54 3.92 -11.75 -27.25
C ILE A 54 2.47 -12.22 -27.07
N ASP A 55 2.16 -12.79 -25.91
CA ASP A 55 0.82 -13.24 -25.52
C ASP A 55 0.64 -13.07 -24.00
N GLU A 56 -0.24 -12.17 -23.61
CA GLU A 56 -0.46 -11.77 -22.21
C GLU A 56 -0.88 -12.95 -21.31
N ASN A 57 -1.52 -13.97 -21.86
CA ASN A 57 -2.14 -15.05 -21.09
C ASN A 57 -1.48 -16.43 -21.26
N ALA A 58 -0.70 -16.64 -22.33
CA ALA A 58 -0.23 -17.98 -22.71
C ALA A 58 0.58 -18.69 -21.61
N PHE A 59 1.32 -17.93 -20.80
CA PHE A 59 2.22 -18.49 -19.78
C PHE A 59 1.90 -18.06 -18.35
N ARG A 60 0.73 -17.44 -18.14
CA ARG A 60 0.31 -16.94 -16.83
C ARG A 60 0.42 -18.00 -15.72
N ASN A 61 -0.14 -19.18 -15.95
CA ASN A 61 -0.20 -20.23 -14.93
C ASN A 61 1.18 -20.81 -14.59
N VAL A 62 2.03 -21.05 -15.58
CA VAL A 62 3.39 -21.55 -15.35
C VAL A 62 4.25 -20.51 -14.65
N THR A 63 4.10 -19.23 -14.98
CA THR A 63 4.78 -18.13 -14.31
C THR A 63 4.36 -18.01 -12.84
N ILE A 64 3.06 -18.09 -12.55
CA ILE A 64 2.52 -18.11 -11.17
C ILE A 64 3.11 -19.28 -10.39
N THR A 65 3.08 -20.49 -10.97
CA THR A 65 3.62 -21.70 -10.32
C THR A 65 5.11 -21.54 -10.01
N THR A 66 5.87 -21.05 -10.97
CA THR A 66 7.32 -20.83 -10.79
C THR A 66 7.60 -19.76 -9.71
N ALA A 67 6.85 -18.65 -9.71
CA ALA A 67 6.97 -17.61 -8.71
C ALA A 67 6.68 -18.14 -7.29
N ARG A 68 5.63 -18.94 -7.13
CA ARG A 68 5.29 -19.57 -5.84
C ARG A 68 6.39 -20.55 -5.38
N ASN A 69 6.99 -21.32 -6.30
CA ASN A 69 8.09 -22.23 -5.98
C ASN A 69 9.35 -21.47 -5.53
N LEU A 70 9.69 -20.37 -6.20
CA LEU A 70 10.80 -19.52 -5.77
C LEU A 70 10.55 -18.87 -4.40
N LEU A 71 9.31 -18.44 -4.13
CA LEU A 71 8.91 -17.90 -2.82
C LEU A 71 8.97 -18.93 -1.69
N ALA A 72 8.80 -20.21 -2.00
CA ALA A 72 8.91 -21.31 -1.04
C ALA A 72 10.36 -21.66 -0.68
N SER A 73 11.35 -21.11 -1.38
CA SER A 73 12.77 -21.31 -1.06
C SER A 73 13.13 -20.66 0.26
N SER A 74 13.87 -21.38 1.12
CA SER A 74 14.37 -20.87 2.39
C SER A 74 15.45 -19.79 2.25
N GLU A 75 16.02 -19.65 1.06
CA GLU A 75 17.12 -18.71 0.78
C GLU A 75 16.66 -17.40 0.13
N ILE A 76 15.35 -17.21 -0.04
CA ILE A 76 14.81 -16.01 -0.68
C ILE A 76 15.10 -14.75 0.15
N ASN A 77 15.72 -13.77 -0.46
CA ASN A 77 15.94 -12.47 0.17
C ASN A 77 14.72 -11.53 -0.02
N ASN A 78 14.68 -10.43 0.74
CA ASN A 78 13.54 -9.50 0.71
C ASN A 78 13.36 -8.78 -0.64
N VAL A 79 14.41 -8.60 -1.43
CA VAL A 79 14.35 -7.96 -2.76
C VAL A 79 13.64 -8.89 -3.73
N ASP A 80 14.08 -10.15 -3.79
CA ASP A 80 13.48 -11.18 -4.63
C ASP A 80 12.02 -11.46 -4.22
N LYS A 81 11.76 -11.55 -2.91
CA LYS A 81 10.40 -11.70 -2.38
C LYS A 81 9.47 -10.59 -2.87
N ARG A 82 9.91 -9.32 -2.79
CA ARG A 82 9.13 -8.20 -3.29
C ARG A 82 8.87 -8.29 -4.79
N GLN A 83 9.88 -8.61 -5.60
CA GLN A 83 9.73 -8.73 -7.04
C GLN A 83 8.74 -9.83 -7.42
N LEU A 84 8.78 -10.98 -6.73
CA LEU A 84 7.84 -12.08 -6.98
C LEU A 84 6.42 -11.73 -6.54
N TYR A 85 6.26 -11.04 -5.44
CA TYR A 85 4.94 -10.54 -5.01
C TYR A 85 4.38 -9.49 -5.97
N ASP A 86 5.22 -8.59 -6.50
CA ASP A 86 4.81 -7.63 -7.51
C ASP A 86 4.37 -8.34 -8.80
N LEU A 87 5.09 -9.39 -9.20
CA LEU A 87 4.74 -10.24 -10.33
C LEU A 87 3.39 -10.96 -10.10
N LEU A 88 3.22 -11.63 -8.95
CA LEU A 88 1.99 -12.35 -8.62
C LEU A 88 0.78 -11.43 -8.53
N ALA A 89 0.94 -10.23 -7.93
CA ALA A 89 -0.11 -9.22 -7.90
C ALA A 89 -0.49 -8.74 -9.32
N GLY A 90 0.51 -8.49 -10.17
CA GLY A 90 0.30 -8.12 -11.57
C GLY A 90 -0.39 -9.23 -12.39
N LEU A 91 -0.11 -10.48 -12.09
CA LEU A 91 -0.78 -11.65 -12.69
C LEU A 91 -2.14 -11.97 -12.05
N GLY A 92 -2.57 -11.26 -11.01
CA GLY A 92 -3.84 -11.45 -10.35
C GLY A 92 -3.97 -12.78 -9.60
N ASP A 93 -2.92 -13.20 -8.89
CA ASP A 93 -2.92 -14.42 -8.10
C ASP A 93 -3.58 -14.21 -6.71
N ILE A 94 -4.91 -14.11 -6.73
CA ILE A 94 -5.73 -13.86 -5.54
C ILE A 94 -5.67 -15.05 -4.56
N GLU A 95 -5.59 -16.29 -5.07
CA GLU A 95 -5.56 -17.49 -4.22
C GLU A 95 -4.31 -17.54 -3.34
N TYR A 96 -3.16 -17.21 -3.92
CA TYR A 96 -1.92 -17.16 -3.16
C TYR A 96 -1.93 -16.02 -2.15
N ALA A 97 -2.44 -14.85 -2.53
CA ALA A 97 -2.61 -13.75 -1.59
C ALA A 97 -3.52 -14.12 -0.42
N ALA A 98 -4.65 -14.79 -0.68
CA ALA A 98 -5.54 -15.28 0.37
C ALA A 98 -4.83 -16.27 1.32
N ALA A 99 -4.02 -17.17 0.80
CA ALA A 99 -3.24 -18.11 1.61
C ALA A 99 -2.17 -17.41 2.48
N MET A 100 -1.61 -16.30 2.00
CA MET A 100 -0.55 -15.55 2.69
C MET A 100 -1.06 -14.65 3.84
N GLN A 101 -2.37 -14.51 4.04
CA GLN A 101 -2.93 -13.70 5.13
C GLN A 101 -2.42 -14.13 6.52
N ASN A 102 -2.21 -15.43 6.73
CA ASN A 102 -1.68 -15.97 7.99
C ASN A 102 -0.16 -15.77 8.16
N SER A 103 0.52 -15.30 7.13
CA SER A 103 1.97 -15.04 7.12
C SER A 103 2.32 -13.55 7.25
N LEU A 104 1.34 -12.74 7.64
CA LEU A 104 1.52 -11.29 7.80
C LEU A 104 2.47 -10.97 8.98
N ILE A 105 2.45 -11.80 10.02
CA ILE A 105 3.32 -11.67 11.18
C ILE A 105 4.31 -12.84 11.19
N VAL A 106 5.60 -12.51 11.17
CA VAL A 106 6.71 -13.47 11.23
C VAL A 106 7.56 -13.13 12.45
N ASP A 107 7.77 -14.10 13.33
CA ASP A 107 8.55 -13.95 14.59
C ASP A 107 8.10 -12.74 15.43
N GLY A 108 6.78 -12.50 15.49
CA GLY A 108 6.18 -11.40 16.26
C GLY A 108 6.35 -10.01 15.61
N ARG A 109 6.78 -9.92 14.36
CA ARG A 109 7.01 -8.68 13.63
C ARG A 109 6.22 -8.67 12.32
N LEU A 110 5.78 -7.48 11.93
CA LEU A 110 5.08 -7.28 10.66
C LEU A 110 6.03 -7.47 9.47
N ASP A 111 5.67 -8.38 8.57
CA ASP A 111 6.29 -8.47 7.25
C ASP A 111 5.66 -7.42 6.31
N GLY A 112 6.30 -6.27 6.19
CA GLY A 112 5.82 -5.18 5.34
C GLY A 112 5.69 -5.55 3.87
N THR A 113 6.52 -6.46 3.36
CA THR A 113 6.45 -6.92 1.97
C THR A 113 5.20 -7.77 1.74
N THR A 114 4.86 -8.63 2.70
CA THR A 114 3.61 -9.40 2.68
C THR A 114 2.40 -8.47 2.82
N LEU A 115 2.45 -7.46 3.71
CA LEU A 115 1.36 -6.47 3.84
C LEU A 115 1.08 -5.75 2.52
N ASP A 116 2.11 -5.23 1.86
CA ASP A 116 1.98 -4.53 0.58
C ASP A 116 1.38 -5.45 -0.51
N PHE A 117 1.80 -6.72 -0.53
CA PHE A 117 1.26 -7.72 -1.45
C PHE A 117 -0.22 -7.99 -1.20
N LEU A 118 -0.62 -8.21 0.07
CA LEU A 118 -2.01 -8.47 0.43
C LEU A 118 -2.93 -7.30 0.06
N VAL A 119 -2.52 -6.08 0.39
CA VAL A 119 -3.32 -4.87 0.08
C VAL A 119 -3.49 -4.71 -1.44
N ARG A 120 -2.44 -4.91 -2.23
CA ARG A 120 -2.52 -4.78 -3.69
C ARG A 120 -3.34 -5.88 -4.34
N SER A 121 -3.24 -7.12 -3.85
CA SER A 121 -3.89 -8.28 -4.47
C SER A 121 -5.34 -8.46 -4.04
N LEU A 122 -5.65 -8.18 -2.77
CA LEU A 122 -6.95 -8.42 -2.17
C LEU A 122 -7.76 -7.13 -1.92
N GLY A 123 -7.10 -5.96 -1.95
CA GLY A 123 -7.75 -4.71 -1.59
C GLY A 123 -8.39 -4.81 -0.21
N GLU A 124 -9.69 -4.51 -0.12
CA GLU A 124 -10.47 -4.61 1.11
C GLU A 124 -10.52 -6.04 1.70
N GLY A 125 -10.35 -7.07 0.87
CA GLY A 125 -10.25 -8.46 1.31
C GLY A 125 -9.05 -8.78 2.21
N ALA A 126 -8.05 -7.89 2.29
CA ALA A 126 -6.93 -8.01 3.22
C ALA A 126 -7.29 -7.55 4.66
N MET A 127 -8.39 -6.82 4.84
CA MET A 127 -8.74 -6.20 6.11
C MET A 127 -8.89 -7.18 7.28
N PRO A 128 -9.44 -8.39 7.15
CA PRO A 128 -9.51 -9.33 8.27
C PRO A 128 -8.13 -9.66 8.86
N ALA A 129 -7.12 -9.88 8.03
CA ALA A 129 -5.76 -10.17 8.48
C ALA A 129 -5.09 -8.93 9.09
N ILE A 130 -5.24 -7.77 8.45
CA ILE A 130 -4.71 -6.49 8.92
C ILE A 130 -5.30 -6.12 10.28
N HIS A 131 -6.62 -6.22 10.42
CA HIS A 131 -7.33 -5.94 11.66
C HIS A 131 -6.91 -6.88 12.79
N SER A 132 -6.90 -8.20 12.54
CA SER A 132 -6.48 -9.19 13.53
C SER A 132 -5.05 -8.94 14.02
N SER A 133 -4.13 -8.60 13.10
CA SER A 133 -2.75 -8.26 13.44
C SER A 133 -2.64 -6.94 14.22
N PHE A 134 -3.43 -5.93 13.88
CA PHE A 134 -3.45 -4.65 14.59
C PHE A 134 -3.95 -4.78 16.03
N MET A 135 -4.92 -5.66 16.27
CA MET A 135 -5.49 -5.93 17.60
C MET A 135 -4.66 -6.88 18.45
N ASP A 136 -3.59 -7.48 17.92
CA ASP A 136 -2.69 -8.34 18.69
C ASP A 136 -1.87 -7.49 19.67
N PRO A 137 -1.98 -7.71 21.00
CA PRO A 137 -1.26 -6.95 22.01
C PRO A 137 0.26 -7.12 21.96
N ASN A 138 0.75 -8.14 21.25
CA ASN A 138 2.18 -8.41 21.10
C ASN A 138 2.82 -7.62 19.95
N ILE A 139 2.03 -6.97 19.10
CA ILE A 139 2.53 -6.17 17.99
C ILE A 139 3.04 -4.82 18.48
N GLY A 140 4.27 -4.48 18.09
CA GLY A 140 4.89 -3.20 18.44
C GLY A 140 4.19 -1.99 17.81
N GLN A 141 4.28 -0.83 18.47
CA GLN A 141 3.62 0.42 18.00
C GLN A 141 4.00 0.81 16.57
N GLN A 142 5.26 0.56 16.15
CA GLN A 142 5.70 0.85 14.79
C GLN A 142 4.96 0.00 13.75
N ASP A 143 4.74 -1.28 14.05
CA ASP A 143 4.03 -2.20 13.19
C ASP A 143 2.52 -1.91 13.19
N GLN A 144 1.94 -1.54 14.35
CA GLN A 144 0.57 -1.05 14.42
C GLN A 144 0.36 0.20 13.56
N ALA A 145 1.32 1.15 13.58
CA ALA A 145 1.24 2.34 12.72
C ALA A 145 1.27 2.00 11.22
N ARG A 146 2.06 0.99 10.82
CA ARG A 146 2.09 0.51 9.42
C ARG A 146 0.79 -0.18 9.02
N LEU A 147 0.25 -1.02 9.89
CA LEU A 147 -1.06 -1.65 9.67
C LEU A 147 -2.17 -0.60 9.54
N MET A 148 -2.16 0.44 10.40
CA MET A 148 -3.11 1.56 10.29
C MET A 148 -2.92 2.35 8.98
N ALA A 149 -1.69 2.59 8.56
CA ALA A 149 -1.40 3.26 7.28
C ALA A 149 -1.94 2.47 6.08
N ALA A 150 -1.87 1.13 6.12
CA ALA A 150 -2.46 0.27 5.10
C ALA A 150 -4.00 0.29 5.15
N ALA A 151 -4.58 0.34 6.35
CA ALA A 151 -6.04 0.34 6.55
C ALA A 151 -6.70 1.68 6.21
N ILE A 152 -5.96 2.81 6.22
CA ILE A 152 -6.54 4.16 6.04
C ILE A 152 -7.34 4.31 4.73
N ASN A 153 -6.94 3.58 3.69
CA ASN A 153 -7.61 3.63 2.40
C ASN A 153 -9.01 3.02 2.41
N PHE A 154 -9.30 2.20 3.42
CA PHE A 154 -10.58 1.51 3.61
C PHE A 154 -11.45 2.15 4.71
N VAL A 155 -10.95 3.18 5.39
CA VAL A 155 -11.73 3.91 6.38
C VAL A 155 -12.90 4.63 5.71
N GLY A 156 -14.08 4.45 6.27
CA GLY A 156 -15.36 4.94 5.74
C GLY A 156 -16.15 3.86 4.99
N SER A 157 -15.48 2.89 4.35
CA SER A 157 -16.15 1.80 3.62
C SER A 157 -16.11 0.46 4.37
N ASN A 158 -15.06 0.22 5.16
CA ASN A 158 -14.85 -1.05 5.84
C ASN A 158 -14.98 -0.91 7.37
N THR A 159 -15.80 -1.74 7.99
CA THR A 159 -16.07 -1.69 9.44
C THR A 159 -14.80 -1.94 10.27
N GLN A 160 -13.95 -2.89 9.87
CA GLN A 160 -12.71 -3.21 10.58
C GLN A 160 -11.70 -2.06 10.48
N ALA A 161 -11.60 -1.40 9.32
CA ALA A 161 -10.77 -0.21 9.16
C ALA A 161 -11.28 0.96 10.02
N ASN A 162 -12.59 1.12 10.13
CA ASN A 162 -13.22 2.11 11.00
C ASN A 162 -12.91 1.84 12.48
N GLU A 163 -12.98 0.59 12.91
CA GLU A 163 -12.62 0.17 14.27
C GLU A 163 -11.15 0.42 14.57
N MET A 164 -10.25 0.05 13.65
CA MET A 164 -8.82 0.32 13.80
C MET A 164 -8.55 1.82 13.94
N PHE A 165 -9.19 2.65 13.11
CA PHE A 165 -9.01 4.10 13.15
C PHE A 165 -9.50 4.70 14.47
N SER A 166 -10.69 4.32 14.94
CA SER A 166 -11.23 4.81 16.22
C SER A 166 -10.39 4.35 17.41
N THR A 167 -9.90 3.10 17.40
CA THR A 167 -9.00 2.54 18.41
C THR A 167 -7.68 3.29 18.43
N ALA A 168 -7.06 3.50 17.27
CA ALA A 168 -5.82 4.26 17.16
C ALA A 168 -5.99 5.71 17.62
N LEU A 169 -7.08 6.38 17.23
CA LEU A 169 -7.39 7.74 17.65
C LEU A 169 -7.57 7.86 19.18
N SER A 170 -8.16 6.84 19.79
CA SER A 170 -8.34 6.77 21.26
C SER A 170 -7.01 6.47 21.97
N ALA A 171 -6.19 5.58 21.43
CA ALA A 171 -4.90 5.18 22.00
C ALA A 171 -3.87 6.31 22.06
N VAL A 172 -3.98 7.30 21.17
CA VAL A 172 -3.11 8.50 21.17
C VAL A 172 -3.30 9.36 22.44
N GLY A 173 -4.36 9.12 23.23
CA GLY A 173 -4.62 9.85 24.46
C GLY A 173 -4.79 11.35 24.21
N ASP A 174 -4.29 12.19 25.11
CA ASP A 174 -4.45 13.66 25.04
C ASP A 174 -3.48 14.34 24.06
N ASN A 175 -2.77 13.58 23.22
CA ASN A 175 -1.88 14.17 22.21
C ASN A 175 -2.69 14.73 21.02
N GLN A 176 -3.17 15.96 21.20
CA GLN A 176 -4.00 16.65 20.19
C GLN A 176 -3.31 16.78 18.83
N GLY A 177 -1.98 16.96 18.80
CA GLY A 177 -1.22 17.06 17.55
C GLY A 177 -1.30 15.77 16.72
N LEU A 178 -1.12 14.61 17.36
CA LEU A 178 -1.24 13.32 16.67
C LEU A 178 -2.68 13.01 16.26
N ARG A 179 -3.66 13.28 17.10
CA ARG A 179 -5.09 13.14 16.75
C ARG A 179 -5.44 14.01 15.54
N GLY A 180 -5.00 15.28 15.54
CA GLY A 180 -5.19 16.18 14.41
C GLY A 180 -4.53 15.65 13.13
N MET A 181 -3.30 15.13 13.20
CA MET A 181 -2.63 14.52 12.03
C MET A 181 -3.38 13.31 11.49
N MET A 182 -3.94 12.46 12.36
CA MET A 182 -4.74 11.32 11.93
C MET A 182 -6.01 11.77 11.18
N LEU A 183 -6.74 12.76 11.69
CA LEU A 183 -7.92 13.31 11.02
C LEU A 183 -7.56 13.98 9.69
N MET A 184 -6.42 14.68 9.63
CA MET A 184 -5.92 15.25 8.38
C MET A 184 -5.51 14.16 7.38
N GLY A 185 -4.87 13.08 7.83
CA GLY A 185 -4.58 11.91 7.00
C GLY A 185 -5.85 11.30 6.43
N LEU A 186 -6.91 11.18 7.23
CA LEU A 186 -8.22 10.70 6.79
C LEU A 186 -8.81 11.59 5.68
N SER A 187 -8.64 12.90 5.77
CA SER A 187 -9.12 13.83 4.73
C SER A 187 -8.27 13.81 3.45
N GLY A 188 -7.16 13.07 3.42
CA GLY A 188 -6.19 13.09 2.31
C GLY A 188 -5.35 14.38 2.24
N ALA A 189 -5.39 15.20 3.28
CA ALA A 189 -4.63 16.45 3.36
C ALA A 189 -3.27 16.30 4.08
N GLY A 190 -2.87 15.07 4.45
CA GLY A 190 -1.61 14.78 5.12
C GLY A 190 -0.38 14.95 4.22
N PRO A 191 0.85 14.95 4.79
CA PRO A 191 2.09 14.94 4.02
C PRO A 191 2.13 13.70 3.09
N GLY A 192 2.22 13.91 1.79
CA GLY A 192 2.08 12.84 0.79
C GLY A 192 0.65 12.49 0.44
N GLY A 193 -0.30 13.39 0.74
CA GLY A 193 -1.74 13.21 0.57
C GLY A 193 -2.10 12.57 -0.76
N GLU A 194 -2.70 11.38 -0.69
CA GLU A 194 -3.20 10.67 -1.85
C GLU A 194 -4.40 11.42 -2.44
N SER A 195 -4.47 11.42 -3.76
CA SER A 195 -5.68 11.85 -4.45
C SER A 195 -6.76 10.82 -4.16
N ILE A 196 -7.68 11.15 -3.26
CA ILE A 196 -8.85 10.32 -2.97
C ILE A 196 -9.96 10.61 -3.97
N THR A 197 -10.68 9.57 -4.40
CA THR A 197 -11.83 9.72 -5.29
C THR A 197 -13.02 10.37 -4.56
N PRO A 198 -13.98 10.98 -5.28
CA PRO A 198 -15.17 11.54 -4.66
C PRO A 198 -15.94 10.55 -3.78
N ASP A 199 -16.07 9.30 -4.21
CA ASP A 199 -16.76 8.25 -3.46
C ASP A 199 -16.04 7.91 -2.14
N VAL A 200 -14.71 7.80 -2.18
CA VAL A 200 -13.90 7.59 -0.97
C VAL A 200 -14.02 8.79 -0.03
N ALA A 201 -14.00 10.01 -0.55
CA ALA A 201 -14.20 11.22 0.24
C ALA A 201 -15.58 11.24 0.91
N GLN A 202 -16.63 10.87 0.18
CA GLN A 202 -17.99 10.79 0.73
C GLN A 202 -18.11 9.72 1.84
N ASN A 203 -17.51 8.53 1.63
CA ASN A 203 -17.52 7.47 2.64
C ASN A 203 -16.79 7.90 3.91
N ARG A 204 -15.64 8.54 3.78
CA ARG A 204 -14.87 9.09 4.91
C ARG A 204 -15.60 10.23 5.62
N LEU A 205 -16.32 11.08 4.87
CA LEU A 205 -17.16 12.14 5.43
C LEU A 205 -18.30 11.55 6.27
N ASN A 206 -18.98 10.52 5.77
CA ASN A 206 -20.03 9.83 6.49
C ASN A 206 -19.48 9.22 7.81
N TYR A 207 -18.33 8.57 7.75
CA TYR A 207 -17.67 8.01 8.93
C TYR A 207 -17.25 9.11 9.93
N LEU A 208 -16.66 10.20 9.45
CA LEU A 208 -16.27 11.34 10.28
C LEU A 208 -17.46 11.88 11.09
N ASN A 209 -18.65 11.97 10.46
CA ASN A 209 -19.89 12.40 11.12
C ASN A 209 -20.35 11.43 12.23
N THR A 210 -20.06 10.14 12.12
CA THR A 210 -20.35 9.18 13.19
C THR A 210 -19.35 9.23 14.34
N LEU A 211 -18.13 9.68 14.07
CA LEU A 211 -17.05 9.74 15.05
C LEU A 211 -17.08 11.03 15.89
N GLU A 212 -17.41 12.17 15.26
CA GLU A 212 -17.39 13.49 15.88
C GLU A 212 -18.17 13.61 17.20
N PRO A 213 -19.39 13.03 17.37
CA PRO A 213 -20.13 13.12 18.63
C PRO A 213 -19.36 12.58 19.84
N GLN A 214 -18.42 11.66 19.63
CA GLN A 214 -17.58 11.09 20.71
C GLN A 214 -16.61 12.14 21.28
N PHE A 215 -16.34 13.22 20.54
CA PHE A 215 -15.42 14.31 20.89
C PHE A 215 -16.14 15.64 21.13
N ALA A 216 -17.46 15.62 21.34
CA ALA A 216 -18.28 16.83 21.49
C ALA A 216 -17.79 17.79 22.61
N ASN A 217 -17.12 17.26 23.64
CA ASN A 217 -16.58 18.04 24.76
C ASN A 217 -15.14 18.50 24.55
N ASP A 218 -14.48 18.13 23.45
CA ASP A 218 -13.11 18.52 23.13
C ASP A 218 -13.09 19.57 22.01
N GLN A 219 -13.04 20.84 22.41
CA GLN A 219 -13.10 21.98 21.48
C GLN A 219 -11.95 21.97 20.45
N ASN A 220 -10.77 21.49 20.81
CA ASN A 220 -9.64 21.41 19.90
C ASN A 220 -9.88 20.31 18.85
N MET A 221 -10.43 19.18 19.28
CA MET A 221 -10.81 18.10 18.36
C MET A 221 -11.90 18.55 17.38
N LEU A 222 -12.92 19.31 17.85
CA LEU A 222 -13.95 19.84 16.96
C LEU A 222 -13.38 20.70 15.84
N GLY A 223 -12.32 21.49 16.11
CA GLY A 223 -11.62 22.27 15.09
C GLY A 223 -10.96 21.37 14.02
N PHE A 224 -10.34 20.27 14.41
CA PHE A 224 -9.77 19.30 13.47
C PHE A 224 -10.86 18.56 12.66
N PHE A 225 -11.96 18.17 13.32
CA PHE A 225 -13.12 17.58 12.63
C PHE A 225 -13.70 18.52 11.57
N GLN A 226 -13.89 19.79 11.91
CA GLN A 226 -14.39 20.79 10.97
C GLN A 226 -13.45 20.98 9.78
N THR A 227 -12.14 21.02 10.02
CA THR A 227 -11.15 21.16 8.95
C THR A 227 -11.14 19.92 8.06
N ALA A 228 -11.13 18.70 8.64
CA ALA A 228 -11.19 17.47 7.87
C ALA A 228 -12.48 17.36 7.06
N ARG A 229 -13.62 17.76 7.64
CA ARG A 229 -14.91 17.83 6.96
C ARG A 229 -14.86 18.73 5.73
N THR A 230 -14.39 19.96 5.87
CA THR A 230 -14.30 20.92 4.75
C THR A 230 -13.45 20.36 3.60
N GLN A 231 -12.34 19.67 3.92
CA GLN A 231 -11.52 19.01 2.91
C GLN A 231 -12.25 17.87 2.20
N LEU A 232 -12.96 17.04 2.96
CA LEU A 232 -13.70 15.89 2.42
C LEU A 232 -14.91 16.36 1.59
N GLU A 233 -15.64 17.37 2.02
CA GLU A 233 -16.78 17.96 1.28
C GLU A 233 -16.32 18.50 -0.09
N TYR A 234 -15.21 19.24 -0.11
CA TYR A 234 -14.65 19.73 -1.38
C TYR A 234 -14.22 18.56 -2.28
N ARG A 235 -13.57 17.53 -1.74
CA ARG A 235 -13.12 16.37 -2.53
C ARG A 235 -14.28 15.51 -3.01
N ALA A 236 -15.34 15.38 -2.21
CA ALA A 236 -16.55 14.65 -2.62
C ALA A 236 -17.31 15.38 -3.72
N ASN A 237 -17.37 16.73 -3.69
CA ASN A 237 -18.05 17.54 -4.69
C ASN A 237 -17.37 18.89 -4.91
N PRO A 238 -16.30 18.95 -5.71
CA PRO A 238 -15.55 20.21 -5.96
C PRO A 238 -16.40 21.33 -6.59
N GLY A 239 -17.50 20.99 -7.25
CA GLY A 239 -18.40 21.97 -7.87
C GLY A 239 -19.36 22.64 -6.89
N ALA A 240 -19.60 22.05 -5.72
CA ALA A 240 -20.54 22.54 -4.71
C ALA A 240 -19.84 23.30 -3.56
N TYR A 241 -18.57 23.05 -3.33
CA TYR A 241 -17.82 23.61 -2.20
C TYR A 241 -16.60 24.40 -2.65
N PRO A 242 -16.23 25.50 -1.97
CA PRO A 242 -15.03 26.25 -2.28
C PRO A 242 -13.78 25.42 -1.98
N GLU A 243 -12.72 25.65 -2.75
CA GLU A 243 -11.42 25.02 -2.48
C GLU A 243 -10.93 25.43 -1.09
N PRO A 244 -10.66 24.47 -0.20
CA PRO A 244 -10.18 24.78 1.15
C PRO A 244 -8.76 25.34 1.09
N PRO A 245 -8.38 26.24 2.03
CA PRO A 245 -7.04 26.79 2.07
C PRO A 245 -6.01 25.67 2.23
N GLN A 246 -4.88 25.79 1.52
CA GLN A 246 -3.77 24.87 1.69
C GLN A 246 -3.22 24.99 3.12
N MET A 247 -3.15 23.87 3.82
CA MET A 247 -2.64 23.84 5.18
C MET A 247 -1.12 23.86 5.21
N ASP A 248 -0.55 24.79 5.95
CA ASP A 248 0.88 24.78 6.24
C ASP A 248 1.17 23.84 7.43
N PHE A 249 1.45 22.58 7.14
CA PHE A 249 1.82 21.58 8.15
C PHE A 249 3.07 21.94 8.94
N ARG A 250 3.98 22.77 8.38
CA ARG A 250 5.17 23.25 9.09
C ARG A 250 4.78 24.22 10.20
N ALA A 251 3.79 25.06 9.97
CA ALA A 251 3.27 25.96 10.99
C ALA A 251 2.58 25.20 12.14
N MET A 252 1.86 24.10 11.82
CA MET A 252 1.22 23.25 12.82
C MET A 252 2.22 22.46 13.68
N MET A 253 3.32 21.99 13.08
CA MET A 253 4.36 21.21 13.78
C MET A 253 5.40 22.11 14.46
N GLY A 254 5.56 23.34 14.03
CA GLY A 254 6.64 24.26 14.39
C GLY A 254 6.33 25.27 15.48
N GLY A 255 5.20 25.20 16.16
CA GLY A 255 4.75 26.23 17.15
C GLY A 255 5.52 26.28 18.48
N ARG A 256 6.63 25.55 18.67
CA ARG A 256 7.54 25.73 19.81
C ARG A 256 8.96 26.02 19.35
N GLY A 257 9.19 27.28 19.17
CA GLY A 257 10.39 28.07 19.09
C GLY A 257 11.71 27.38 19.37
N MET A 258 12.53 27.24 18.34
CA MET A 258 13.93 27.61 18.53
C MET A 258 14.04 29.13 18.56
N ARG A 259 13.72 29.75 19.68
CA ARG A 259 14.35 31.03 20.03
C ARG A 259 15.80 30.72 20.32
N GLY A 260 16.63 30.82 19.29
CA GLY A 260 18.06 30.91 19.42
C GLY A 260 18.41 32.06 20.35
N GLY A 261 18.82 31.72 21.57
CA GLY A 261 19.58 32.63 22.40
C GLY A 261 20.91 32.88 21.72
N GLY A 262 21.05 34.04 21.07
CA GLY A 262 22.32 34.49 20.59
C GLY A 262 23.25 34.74 21.80
N PRO A 263 24.54 34.42 21.67
CA PRO A 263 25.51 34.80 22.72
C PRO A 263 25.70 36.30 22.70
N GLY A 264 25.14 36.97 23.68
CA GLY A 264 25.57 38.31 24.06
C GLY A 264 26.93 38.23 24.73
N ARG A 265 27.91 38.82 24.11
CA ARG A 265 29.21 39.32 24.56
C ARG A 265 29.83 38.76 25.84
#